data_57e9ec5f3a926dec7e8ba7815a585b7e
#
_entry.id   57e9ec5f3a926dec7e8ba7815a585b7e
#
_cell.length_a   1.000
_cell.length_b   1.000
_cell.length_c   1.000
_cell.angle_alpha   90.00
_cell.angle_beta   90.00
_cell.angle_gamma   90.00
#
_symmetry.space_group_name_H-M   'P 1'
#
loop_
_entity.id
_entity.type
_entity.pdbx_description
1 polymer ?
#
loop_
_entity_poly.entity_id
_entity_poly.type
_entity_poly.pdbx_seq_one_letter_code
_entity_poly.pdbx_strand_id
1 'polypeptide(L)'
;MNNRVRTVFNRRKQASDTTCAAVEIVVCLGRERFYFSIGIFLNATQWLDGKVINHPKAAIFNEQIQKKVTEFERIIIAMEVNGDDMTTQQFKTYLSSDGSNRRNFMAWMRERIQSRKMREGTRKGHLTTYKALQRFGKFKTFDDVTLTHIYEFDMFIREEETYTSTGKLIERSQAAIHNYHKRFKSYVSEAFRLGLIKENPYNRFQDKRGEKGKRPHLTKDQIKRLIAIREESADRVANKYLDFFLFQIFTGMAYSDAKSFDYTQHIITVDGHAYIDGHRMKTGEEFITPILPYTQKILERNDYKLHITSNQKYNQFLKGVGLALGCSFLLTTHVARHTFACTISLGEGIPKEVLQVMMGHSSIRTTELYAK
;
A
#
# COMPACT_ATOMS: atom_id res chain seq x y z
N MET A 1 -7.99 -30.39 29.59
CA MET A 1 -7.57 -29.99 28.25
C MET A 1 -8.12 -31.00 27.26
N ASN A 2 -8.97 -30.58 26.31
CA ASN A 2 -9.50 -31.47 25.27
C ASN A 2 -8.36 -31.87 24.34
N ASN A 3 -7.88 -33.12 24.47
CA ASN A 3 -6.74 -33.63 23.68
C ASN A 3 -7.25 -33.93 22.26
N ARG A 4 -7.37 -32.90 21.43
CA ARG A 4 -7.90 -33.01 20.04
C ARG A 4 -6.92 -33.71 19.09
N VAL A 5 -5.64 -33.77 19.46
CA VAL A 5 -4.58 -34.45 18.71
C VAL A 5 -3.95 -35.49 19.62
N ARG A 6 -3.89 -36.71 19.15
CA ARG A 6 -3.25 -37.81 19.90
C ARG A 6 -2.66 -38.84 18.96
N THR A 7 -1.67 -39.57 19.45
CA THR A 7 -1.09 -40.70 18.74
C THR A 7 -1.87 -41.97 19.00
N VAL A 8 -2.03 -42.80 17.99
CA VAL A 8 -2.67 -44.12 18.06
C VAL A 8 -1.80 -45.12 17.33
N PHE A 9 -1.48 -46.22 18.03
CA PHE A 9 -0.77 -47.35 17.45
C PHE A 9 -1.73 -48.51 17.26
N ASN A 10 -1.53 -49.30 16.23
CA ASN A 10 -2.24 -50.58 15.97
C ASN A 10 -3.76 -50.46 16.06
N ARG A 11 -4.34 -49.42 15.47
CA ARG A 11 -5.79 -49.17 15.48
C ARG A 11 -6.64 -50.37 14.97
N ARG A 12 -6.06 -51.13 14.01
CA ARG A 12 -6.73 -52.27 13.40
C ARG A 12 -6.43 -53.61 14.11
N LYS A 13 -5.68 -53.57 15.24
CA LYS A 13 -5.32 -54.74 16.03
C LYS A 13 -4.55 -55.82 15.25
N GLN A 14 -3.66 -55.41 14.35
CA GLN A 14 -2.87 -56.32 13.47
C GLN A 14 -1.44 -56.54 13.92
N ALA A 15 -0.94 -55.75 14.88
CA ALA A 15 0.43 -55.89 15.38
C ALA A 15 0.58 -57.12 16.27
N SER A 16 1.64 -57.85 16.06
CA SER A 16 2.14 -58.95 16.91
C SER A 16 3.66 -58.77 17.12
N ASP A 17 4.32 -59.70 17.72
CA ASP A 17 5.78 -59.68 17.89
C ASP A 17 6.52 -59.76 16.51
N THR A 18 5.84 -60.33 15.51
CA THR A 18 6.41 -60.50 14.13
C THR A 18 5.73 -59.62 13.09
N THR A 19 4.56 -59.03 13.39
CA THR A 19 3.82 -58.24 12.42
C THR A 19 3.77 -56.77 12.87
N CYS A 20 4.16 -55.86 11.99
CA CYS A 20 4.15 -54.44 12.24
C CYS A 20 2.80 -53.81 11.90
N ALA A 21 2.37 -52.79 12.70
CA ALA A 21 1.25 -51.92 12.40
C ALA A 21 1.68 -50.44 12.37
N ALA A 22 0.89 -49.63 11.71
CA ALA A 22 1.18 -48.20 11.56
C ALA A 22 0.94 -47.44 12.88
N VAL A 23 1.79 -46.47 13.11
CA VAL A 23 1.53 -45.36 14.06
C VAL A 23 0.80 -44.28 13.30
N GLU A 24 -0.38 -43.88 13.83
CA GLU A 24 -1.25 -42.86 13.24
C GLU A 24 -1.41 -41.71 14.25
N ILE A 25 -1.61 -40.50 13.74
CA ILE A 25 -2.07 -39.36 14.54
C ILE A 25 -3.56 -39.17 14.26
N VAL A 26 -4.39 -39.13 15.29
CA VAL A 26 -5.80 -38.84 15.18
C VAL A 26 -6.06 -37.38 15.59
N VAL A 27 -6.81 -36.70 14.74
CA VAL A 27 -7.33 -35.34 14.97
C VAL A 27 -8.84 -35.46 15.17
N CYS A 28 -9.34 -34.93 16.30
CA CYS A 28 -10.75 -34.92 16.66
C CYS A 28 -11.30 -33.50 16.53
N LEU A 29 -12.25 -33.29 15.61
CA LEU A 29 -12.88 -32.00 15.32
C LEU A 29 -14.40 -32.16 15.43
N GLY A 30 -14.97 -31.64 16.51
CA GLY A 30 -16.39 -31.88 16.82
C GLY A 30 -16.74 -33.37 16.93
N ARG A 31 -17.60 -33.87 16.03
CA ARG A 31 -17.98 -35.28 15.95
C ARG A 31 -17.12 -36.09 15.00
N GLU A 32 -16.23 -35.44 14.23
CA GLU A 32 -15.42 -36.10 13.20
C GLU A 32 -14.06 -36.51 13.73
N ARG A 33 -13.49 -37.58 13.16
CA ARG A 33 -12.14 -38.05 13.45
C ARG A 33 -11.38 -38.26 12.16
N PHE A 34 -10.17 -37.73 12.08
CA PHE A 34 -9.27 -37.89 10.96
C PHE A 34 -7.99 -38.60 11.41
N TYR A 35 -7.63 -39.67 10.73
CA TYR A 35 -6.44 -40.47 11.02
C TYR A 35 -5.38 -40.18 9.94
N PHE A 36 -4.19 -39.84 10.39
CA PHE A 36 -3.06 -39.51 9.52
C PHE A 36 -1.91 -40.47 9.80
N SER A 37 -1.52 -41.31 8.80
CA SER A 37 -0.36 -42.18 8.91
C SER A 37 0.93 -41.38 8.72
N ILE A 38 1.90 -41.57 9.60
CA ILE A 38 3.19 -40.88 9.57
C ILE A 38 4.32 -41.76 9.00
N GLY A 39 3.99 -42.91 8.44
CA GLY A 39 4.95 -43.81 7.83
C GLY A 39 5.86 -44.59 8.80
N ILE A 40 5.51 -44.59 10.09
CA ILE A 40 6.21 -45.40 11.13
C ILE A 40 5.40 -46.66 11.35
N PHE A 41 6.08 -47.81 11.22
CA PHE A 41 5.52 -49.13 11.44
C PHE A 41 6.30 -49.83 12.55
N LEU A 42 5.57 -50.39 13.55
CA LEU A 42 6.12 -50.97 14.74
C LEU A 42 5.45 -52.33 15.04
N ASN A 43 6.17 -53.24 15.69
CA ASN A 43 5.56 -54.42 16.26
C ASN A 43 5.01 -54.16 17.67
N ALA A 44 4.32 -55.12 18.28
CA ALA A 44 3.62 -54.95 19.54
C ALA A 44 4.57 -54.58 20.69
N THR A 45 5.80 -55.07 20.71
CA THR A 45 6.77 -54.81 21.79
C THR A 45 7.48 -53.44 21.67
N GLN A 46 7.28 -52.74 20.58
CA GLN A 46 7.96 -51.47 20.30
C GLN A 46 7.13 -50.23 20.64
N TRP A 47 5.96 -50.41 21.27
CA TRP A 47 5.10 -49.29 21.63
C TRP A 47 4.58 -49.42 23.05
N LEU A 48 4.83 -48.39 23.87
CA LEU A 48 4.32 -48.31 25.23
C LEU A 48 3.98 -46.86 25.59
N ASP A 49 2.85 -46.62 26.21
CA ASP A 49 2.38 -45.34 26.77
C ASP A 49 2.53 -44.15 25.80
N GLY A 50 2.17 -44.37 24.53
CA GLY A 50 2.21 -43.33 23.53
C GLY A 50 3.61 -43.02 22.93
N LYS A 51 4.60 -43.85 23.23
CA LYS A 51 5.99 -43.69 22.79
C LYS A 51 6.55 -44.97 22.15
N VAL A 52 7.47 -44.75 21.23
CA VAL A 52 8.27 -45.80 20.63
C VAL A 52 9.35 -46.22 21.61
N ILE A 53 9.42 -47.52 21.93
CA ILE A 53 10.42 -48.15 22.78
C ILE A 53 11.05 -49.33 22.02
N ASN A 54 12.12 -49.89 22.54
CA ASN A 54 12.76 -51.11 22.03
C ASN A 54 12.99 -51.13 20.49
N HIS A 55 13.20 -49.95 19.88
CA HIS A 55 13.53 -49.83 18.45
C HIS A 55 14.82 -49.03 18.29
N PRO A 56 15.75 -49.44 17.38
CA PRO A 56 17.03 -48.74 17.18
C PRO A 56 16.92 -47.27 16.84
N LYS A 57 15.79 -46.84 16.24
CA LYS A 57 15.46 -45.44 15.89
C LYS A 57 14.40 -44.83 16.80
N ALA A 58 14.21 -45.34 18.02
CA ALA A 58 13.14 -44.90 18.90
C ALA A 58 13.17 -43.37 19.15
N ALA A 59 14.35 -42.80 19.45
CA ALA A 59 14.49 -41.35 19.65
C ALA A 59 14.05 -40.54 18.43
N ILE A 60 14.49 -40.92 17.23
CA ILE A 60 14.15 -40.25 15.97
C ILE A 60 12.65 -40.34 15.70
N PHE A 61 12.05 -41.52 15.90
CA PHE A 61 10.62 -41.72 15.68
C PHE A 61 9.77 -40.92 16.67
N ASN A 62 10.15 -40.88 17.94
CA ASN A 62 9.48 -40.09 18.96
C ASN A 62 9.55 -38.58 18.65
N GLU A 63 10.70 -38.09 18.16
CA GLU A 63 10.84 -36.70 17.71
C GLU A 63 9.93 -36.41 16.49
N GLN A 64 9.90 -37.28 15.51
CA GLN A 64 9.03 -37.16 14.32
C GLN A 64 7.54 -37.13 14.71
N ILE A 65 7.13 -38.03 15.62
CA ILE A 65 5.76 -38.07 16.15
C ILE A 65 5.42 -36.74 16.84
N GLN A 66 6.27 -36.30 17.75
CA GLN A 66 6.04 -35.05 18.52
C GLN A 66 5.99 -33.83 17.61
N LYS A 67 6.89 -33.74 16.65
CA LYS A 67 6.91 -32.66 15.64
C LYS A 67 5.60 -32.60 14.86
N LYS A 68 5.07 -33.76 14.45
CA LYS A 68 3.81 -33.83 13.69
C LYS A 68 2.59 -33.54 14.56
N VAL A 69 2.56 -33.96 15.80
CA VAL A 69 1.53 -33.61 16.79
C VAL A 69 1.48 -32.10 16.99
N THR A 70 2.63 -31.46 17.23
CA THR A 70 2.73 -30.01 17.41
C THR A 70 2.29 -29.25 16.14
N GLU A 71 2.60 -29.77 14.95
CA GLU A 71 2.12 -29.18 13.68
C GLU A 71 0.60 -29.19 13.61
N PHE A 72 -0.05 -30.31 13.94
CA PHE A 72 -1.50 -30.44 13.91
C PHE A 72 -2.21 -29.60 14.98
N GLU A 73 -1.63 -29.49 16.18
CA GLU A 73 -2.12 -28.60 17.23
C GLU A 73 -2.09 -27.13 16.79
N ARG A 74 -1.00 -26.71 16.14
CA ARG A 74 -0.89 -25.35 15.56
C ARG A 74 -1.96 -25.08 14.49
N ILE A 75 -2.28 -26.07 13.66
CA ILE A 75 -3.36 -25.94 12.67
C ILE A 75 -4.69 -25.73 13.36
N ILE A 76 -5.01 -26.52 14.41
CA ILE A 76 -6.25 -26.39 15.15
C ILE A 76 -6.36 -25.02 15.82
N ILE A 77 -5.31 -24.57 16.47
CA ILE A 77 -5.26 -23.21 17.06
C ILE A 77 -5.48 -22.15 16.00
N ALA A 78 -4.86 -22.29 14.82
CA ALA A 78 -5.04 -21.34 13.72
C ALA A 78 -6.49 -21.33 13.19
N MET A 79 -7.17 -22.48 13.12
CA MET A 79 -8.58 -22.56 12.75
C MET A 79 -9.47 -21.87 13.80
N GLU A 80 -9.21 -22.09 15.09
CA GLU A 80 -9.95 -21.43 16.18
C GLU A 80 -9.78 -19.90 16.15
N VAL A 81 -8.55 -19.41 16.01
CA VAL A 81 -8.24 -17.98 15.97
C VAL A 81 -8.87 -17.30 14.75
N ASN A 82 -8.97 -18.00 13.62
CA ASN A 82 -9.60 -17.47 12.41
C ASN A 82 -11.14 -17.58 12.43
N GLY A 83 -11.72 -18.26 13.42
CA GLY A 83 -13.17 -18.51 13.47
C GLY A 83 -13.66 -19.48 12.38
N ASP A 84 -12.76 -20.35 11.89
CA ASP A 84 -13.09 -21.33 10.84
C ASP A 84 -13.92 -22.50 11.43
N ASP A 85 -14.73 -23.13 10.58
CA ASP A 85 -15.47 -24.34 10.96
C ASP A 85 -14.52 -25.48 11.33
N MET A 86 -14.74 -26.09 12.51
CA MET A 86 -13.93 -27.18 13.05
C MET A 86 -14.32 -28.52 12.38
N THR A 87 -14.10 -28.60 11.06
CA THR A 87 -14.39 -29.81 10.25
C THR A 87 -13.11 -30.45 9.74
N THR A 88 -13.17 -31.78 9.47
CA THR A 88 -12.03 -32.49 8.87
C THR A 88 -11.73 -32.00 7.45
N GLN A 89 -12.71 -31.50 6.72
CA GLN A 89 -12.53 -30.90 5.41
C GLN A 89 -11.71 -29.60 5.51
N GLN A 90 -12.05 -28.73 6.45
CA GLN A 90 -11.32 -27.49 6.69
C GLN A 90 -9.89 -27.78 7.17
N PHE A 91 -9.71 -28.75 8.07
CA PHE A 91 -8.40 -29.20 8.51
C PHE A 91 -7.55 -29.76 7.36
N LYS A 92 -8.13 -30.56 6.45
CA LYS A 92 -7.45 -31.04 5.24
C LYS A 92 -7.08 -29.89 4.32
N THR A 93 -7.92 -28.86 4.20
CA THR A 93 -7.59 -27.63 3.44
C THR A 93 -6.39 -26.93 4.07
N TYR A 94 -6.28 -26.90 5.38
CA TYR A 94 -5.11 -26.39 6.10
C TYR A 94 -3.88 -27.28 5.94
N LEU A 95 -4.03 -28.60 5.82
CA LEU A 95 -2.96 -29.54 5.53
C LEU A 95 -2.56 -29.53 4.05
N SER A 96 -3.54 -29.47 3.12
CA SER A 96 -3.34 -29.53 1.67
C SER A 96 -3.08 -28.15 1.06
N SER A 97 -3.54 -27.07 1.71
CA SER A 97 -2.89 -25.77 1.54
C SER A 97 -1.48 -25.98 2.07
N ASP A 98 -0.70 -26.63 1.23
CA ASP A 98 0.68 -26.97 1.38
C ASP A 98 1.32 -25.92 2.30
N GLY A 99 1.97 -26.38 3.37
CA GLY A 99 2.75 -25.48 4.22
C GLY A 99 3.68 -24.56 3.42
N SER A 100 3.85 -24.84 2.13
CA SER A 100 4.46 -24.02 1.10
C SER A 100 3.63 -22.75 0.79
N ASN A 101 2.30 -22.80 0.68
CA ASN A 101 1.50 -21.60 0.36
C ASN A 101 1.30 -20.67 1.57
N ARG A 102 1.22 -21.20 2.80
CA ARG A 102 1.26 -20.39 4.04
C ARG A 102 2.68 -19.95 4.39
N ARG A 103 3.69 -20.71 3.99
CA ARG A 103 5.10 -20.31 4.10
C ARG A 103 5.52 -19.38 2.98
N ASN A 104 4.74 -19.25 1.91
CA ASN A 104 5.06 -18.37 0.78
C ASN A 104 4.66 -16.93 1.11
N PHE A 105 5.65 -16.14 1.50
CA PHE A 105 5.48 -14.72 1.82
C PHE A 105 4.91 -13.92 0.64
N MET A 106 5.35 -14.19 -0.59
CA MET A 106 4.89 -13.46 -1.76
C MET A 106 3.42 -13.76 -2.11
N ALA A 107 2.98 -15.01 -1.99
CA ALA A 107 1.57 -15.38 -2.20
C ALA A 107 0.69 -14.69 -1.16
N TRP A 108 1.06 -14.74 0.12
CA TRP A 108 0.38 -14.05 1.22
C TRP A 108 0.33 -12.53 0.99
N MET A 109 1.45 -11.90 0.63
CA MET A 109 1.49 -10.46 0.36
C MET A 109 0.55 -10.07 -0.80
N ARG A 110 0.48 -10.88 -1.85
CA ARG A 110 -0.42 -10.66 -2.99
C ARG A 110 -1.88 -10.69 -2.56
N GLU A 111 -2.26 -11.67 -1.77
CA GLU A 111 -3.61 -11.81 -1.21
C GLU A 111 -3.96 -10.57 -0.36
N ARG A 112 -3.03 -10.12 0.50
CA ARG A 112 -3.23 -8.90 1.31
C ARG A 112 -3.37 -7.64 0.46
N ILE A 113 -2.66 -7.51 -0.67
CA ILE A 113 -2.84 -6.39 -1.60
C ILE A 113 -4.24 -6.41 -2.21
N GLN A 114 -4.78 -7.60 -2.50
CA GLN A 114 -6.11 -7.76 -3.10
C GLN A 114 -7.23 -7.51 -2.09
N SER A 115 -7.13 -8.07 -0.89
CA SER A 115 -8.17 -8.02 0.14
C SER A 115 -8.26 -6.67 0.87
N ARG A 116 -7.15 -5.92 1.00
CA ARG A 116 -7.16 -4.63 1.69
C ARG A 116 -8.02 -3.61 0.97
N LYS A 117 -8.93 -2.96 1.71
CA LYS A 117 -9.67 -1.79 1.23
C LYS A 117 -8.70 -0.62 1.06
N MET A 118 -8.38 -0.26 -0.16
CA MET A 118 -7.50 0.85 -0.49
C MET A 118 -7.86 1.47 -1.84
N ARG A 119 -7.52 2.76 -2.03
CA ARG A 119 -7.71 3.46 -3.29
C ARG A 119 -6.83 2.85 -4.39
N GLU A 120 -7.31 2.91 -5.64
CA GLU A 120 -6.60 2.31 -6.79
C GLU A 120 -5.16 2.81 -6.95
N GLY A 121 -4.92 4.11 -6.80
CA GLY A 121 -3.57 4.68 -6.86
C GLY A 121 -2.63 4.14 -5.79
N THR A 122 -3.15 3.89 -4.57
CA THR A 122 -2.41 3.25 -3.48
C THR A 122 -2.12 1.80 -3.84
N ARG A 123 -3.12 1.05 -4.32
CA ARG A 123 -2.98 -0.35 -4.77
C ARG A 123 -1.91 -0.49 -5.86
N LYS A 124 -1.91 0.39 -6.87
CA LYS A 124 -0.86 0.43 -7.91
C LYS A 124 0.54 0.58 -7.31
N GLY A 125 0.69 1.45 -6.31
CA GLY A 125 1.97 1.59 -5.61
C GLY A 125 2.41 0.32 -4.86
N HIS A 126 1.49 -0.38 -4.18
CA HIS A 126 1.77 -1.66 -3.53
C HIS A 126 2.14 -2.75 -4.54
N LEU A 127 1.43 -2.82 -5.68
CA LEU A 127 1.75 -3.74 -6.77
C LEU A 127 3.13 -3.45 -7.40
N THR A 128 3.52 -2.18 -7.51
CA THR A 128 4.87 -1.81 -7.98
C THR A 128 5.93 -2.35 -7.03
N THR A 129 5.74 -2.21 -5.72
CA THR A 129 6.65 -2.78 -4.71
C THR A 129 6.66 -4.31 -4.78
N TYR A 130 5.50 -4.95 -4.89
CA TYR A 130 5.37 -6.41 -5.03
C TYR A 130 6.17 -6.93 -6.25
N LYS A 131 6.04 -6.29 -7.41
CA LYS A 131 6.79 -6.64 -8.62
C LYS A 131 8.30 -6.49 -8.44
N ALA A 132 8.77 -5.48 -7.72
CA ALA A 132 10.19 -5.32 -7.40
C ALA A 132 10.70 -6.46 -6.50
N LEU A 133 9.92 -6.84 -5.48
CA LEU A 133 10.24 -7.99 -4.62
C LEU A 133 10.25 -9.32 -5.40
N GLN A 134 9.34 -9.48 -6.39
CA GLN A 134 9.35 -10.65 -7.27
C GLN A 134 10.62 -10.72 -8.12
N ARG A 135 11.08 -9.61 -8.70
CA ARG A 135 12.33 -9.56 -9.48
C ARG A 135 13.56 -9.82 -8.62
N PHE A 136 13.56 -9.29 -7.38
CA PHE A 136 14.62 -9.58 -6.40
C PHE A 136 14.68 -11.07 -6.03
N GLY A 137 13.53 -11.74 -5.91
CA GLY A 137 13.41 -13.20 -5.86
C GLY A 137 13.83 -13.89 -4.56
N LYS A 138 14.34 -13.17 -3.54
CA LYS A 138 14.83 -13.77 -2.30
C LYS A 138 13.77 -13.90 -1.19
N PHE A 139 12.63 -13.20 -1.24
CA PHE A 139 11.55 -13.28 -0.25
C PHE A 139 10.51 -14.36 -0.63
N LYS A 140 10.89 -15.63 -0.64
CA LYS A 140 10.00 -16.74 -1.00
C LYS A 140 9.12 -17.15 0.18
N THR A 141 9.71 -17.31 1.36
CA THR A 141 9.07 -17.76 2.58
C THR A 141 9.09 -16.66 3.65
N PHE A 142 8.37 -16.86 4.74
CA PHE A 142 8.44 -15.94 5.89
C PHE A 142 9.80 -15.97 6.58
N ASP A 143 10.51 -17.10 6.53
CA ASP A 143 11.85 -17.24 7.10
C ASP A 143 12.90 -16.42 6.31
N ASP A 144 12.61 -16.10 5.04
CA ASP A 144 13.47 -15.25 4.21
C ASP A 144 13.35 -13.76 4.56
N VAL A 145 12.37 -13.36 5.39
CA VAL A 145 12.19 -11.97 5.80
C VAL A 145 13.19 -11.61 6.89
N THR A 146 14.45 -11.49 6.49
CA THR A 146 15.59 -11.21 7.37
C THR A 146 16.12 -9.78 7.16
N LEU A 147 16.88 -9.26 8.13
CA LEU A 147 17.55 -7.97 8.01
C LEU A 147 18.53 -7.94 6.82
N THR A 148 19.26 -9.04 6.62
CA THR A 148 20.21 -9.18 5.50
C THR A 148 19.50 -9.03 4.17
N HIS A 149 18.42 -9.77 3.92
CA HIS A 149 17.66 -9.67 2.67
C HIS A 149 17.01 -8.30 2.47
N ILE A 150 16.67 -7.56 3.55
CA ILE A 150 16.18 -6.18 3.43
C ILE A 150 17.28 -5.24 2.96
N TYR A 151 18.52 -5.37 3.47
CA TYR A 151 19.66 -4.59 2.97
C TYR A 151 19.99 -4.94 1.51
N GLU A 152 19.99 -6.20 1.16
CA GLU A 152 20.22 -6.64 -0.22
C GLU A 152 19.13 -6.14 -1.18
N PHE A 153 17.86 -6.10 -0.71
CA PHE A 153 16.77 -5.51 -1.47
C PHE A 153 16.95 -3.99 -1.65
N ASP A 154 17.42 -3.27 -0.61
CA ASP A 154 17.75 -1.84 -0.72
C ASP A 154 18.81 -1.60 -1.80
N MET A 155 19.89 -2.41 -1.81
CA MET A 155 20.93 -2.34 -2.85
C MET A 155 20.35 -2.67 -4.22
N PHE A 156 19.58 -3.75 -4.34
CA PHE A 156 18.96 -4.16 -5.60
C PHE A 156 18.10 -3.05 -6.21
N ILE A 157 17.23 -2.39 -5.43
CA ILE A 157 16.39 -1.31 -5.96
C ILE A 157 17.16 -0.03 -6.26
N ARG A 158 18.35 0.18 -5.70
CA ARG A 158 19.25 1.30 -6.03
C ARG A 158 19.98 1.07 -7.33
N GLU A 159 20.44 -0.15 -7.57
CA GLU A 159 21.25 -0.54 -8.73
C GLU A 159 20.39 -0.90 -9.95
N GLU A 160 19.11 -1.27 -9.73
CA GLU A 160 18.22 -1.66 -10.82
C GLU A 160 17.99 -0.49 -11.79
N GLU A 161 18.46 -0.65 -13.01
CA GLU A 161 18.28 0.32 -14.08
C GLU A 161 16.81 0.60 -14.35
N THR A 162 16.46 1.86 -14.39
CA THR A 162 15.10 2.31 -14.67
C THR A 162 15.14 3.27 -15.87
N TYR A 163 14.33 2.99 -16.88
CA TYR A 163 14.29 3.79 -18.08
C TYR A 163 12.96 4.56 -18.17
N THR A 164 13.01 5.78 -18.74
CA THR A 164 11.80 6.52 -19.14
C THR A 164 11.11 5.79 -20.28
N SER A 165 9.87 6.18 -20.59
CA SER A 165 9.18 5.75 -21.81
C SER A 165 9.92 6.15 -23.10
N THR A 166 10.87 7.08 -23.02
CA THR A 166 11.72 7.55 -24.11
C THR A 166 13.12 6.91 -24.11
N GLY A 167 13.34 5.87 -23.28
CA GLY A 167 14.61 5.14 -23.21
C GLY A 167 15.73 5.83 -22.43
N LYS A 168 15.47 6.93 -21.73
CA LYS A 168 16.48 7.60 -20.91
C LYS A 168 16.63 6.89 -19.55
N LEU A 169 17.85 6.52 -19.17
CA LEU A 169 18.18 6.00 -17.86
C LEU A 169 17.84 7.03 -16.76
N ILE A 170 17.20 6.57 -15.71
CA ILE A 170 16.86 7.39 -14.53
C ILE A 170 17.34 6.67 -13.27
N GLU A 171 18.11 7.35 -12.46
CA GLU A 171 18.40 6.91 -11.09
C GLU A 171 17.16 7.08 -10.21
N ARG A 172 16.88 6.08 -9.38
CA ARG A 172 15.80 6.21 -8.40
C ARG A 172 16.18 7.19 -7.30
N SER A 173 15.33 8.19 -7.09
CA SER A 173 15.49 9.10 -5.98
C SER A 173 15.35 8.38 -4.62
N GLN A 174 16.05 8.90 -3.59
CA GLN A 174 15.93 8.36 -2.22
C GLN A 174 14.47 8.31 -1.74
N ALA A 175 13.64 9.28 -2.13
CA ALA A 175 12.20 9.27 -1.82
C ALA A 175 11.45 8.11 -2.49
N ALA A 176 11.85 7.71 -3.71
CA ALA A 176 11.28 6.53 -4.37
C ALA A 176 11.67 5.25 -3.64
N ILE A 177 12.94 5.10 -3.27
CA ILE A 177 13.46 3.96 -2.50
C ILE A 177 12.74 3.85 -1.16
N HIS A 178 12.63 4.96 -0.41
CA HIS A 178 11.84 5.01 0.82
C HIS A 178 10.40 4.53 0.63
N ASN A 179 9.75 4.88 -0.48
CA ASN A 179 8.39 4.43 -0.77
C ASN A 179 8.28 2.92 -1.00
N TYR A 180 9.30 2.26 -1.57
CA TYR A 180 9.37 0.79 -1.64
C TYR A 180 9.41 0.19 -0.24
N HIS A 181 10.34 0.64 0.60
CA HIS A 181 10.48 0.17 1.98
C HIS A 181 9.26 0.47 2.84
N LYS A 182 8.68 1.66 2.76
CA LYS A 182 7.46 2.04 3.49
C LYS A 182 6.31 1.08 3.22
N ARG A 183 6.10 0.69 1.96
CA ARG A 183 5.04 -0.25 1.57
C ARG A 183 5.38 -1.67 2.01
N PHE A 184 6.60 -2.13 1.80
CA PHE A 184 7.06 -3.44 2.21
C PHE A 184 7.00 -3.61 3.73
N LYS A 185 7.51 -2.64 4.50
CA LYS A 185 7.43 -2.58 5.96
C LYS A 185 6.01 -2.80 6.48
N SER A 186 4.98 -2.31 5.78
CA SER A 186 3.60 -2.48 6.24
C SER A 186 3.17 -3.96 6.25
N TYR A 187 3.67 -4.79 5.33
CA TYR A 187 3.40 -6.23 5.28
C TYR A 187 4.28 -7.00 6.26
N VAL A 188 5.55 -6.63 6.37
CA VAL A 188 6.46 -7.24 7.35
C VAL A 188 5.96 -7.00 8.78
N SER A 189 5.50 -5.80 9.08
CA SER A 189 4.91 -5.47 10.39
C SER A 189 3.60 -6.21 10.65
N GLU A 190 2.78 -6.45 9.61
CA GLU A 190 1.57 -7.27 9.75
C GLU A 190 1.94 -8.75 9.97
N ALA A 191 2.88 -9.29 9.20
CA ALA A 191 3.36 -10.66 9.37
C ALA A 191 3.91 -10.90 10.79
N PHE A 192 4.64 -9.93 11.35
CA PHE A 192 5.12 -9.99 12.72
C PHE A 192 3.97 -10.00 13.74
N ARG A 193 2.99 -9.11 13.60
CA ARG A 193 1.81 -9.08 14.50
C ARG A 193 0.98 -10.37 14.46
N LEU A 194 0.96 -11.04 13.30
CA LEU A 194 0.29 -12.32 13.12
C LEU A 194 1.14 -13.52 13.56
N GLY A 195 2.35 -13.31 14.09
CA GLY A 195 3.26 -14.38 14.50
C GLY A 195 3.83 -15.23 13.37
N LEU A 196 3.74 -14.74 12.11
CA LEU A 196 4.25 -15.44 10.93
C LEU A 196 5.78 -15.32 10.80
N ILE A 197 6.38 -14.29 11.41
CA ILE A 197 7.81 -14.09 11.55
C ILE A 197 8.15 -13.84 13.01
N LYS A 198 9.35 -14.27 13.45
CA LYS A 198 9.77 -14.19 14.85
C LYS A 198 10.14 -12.79 15.30
N GLU A 199 10.70 -11.98 14.41
CA GLU A 199 11.09 -10.59 14.65
C GLU A 199 10.76 -9.72 13.46
N ASN A 200 10.59 -8.40 13.69
CA ASN A 200 10.43 -7.46 12.60
C ASN A 200 11.79 -6.83 12.27
N PRO A 201 12.42 -7.20 11.15
CA PRO A 201 13.75 -6.73 10.80
C PRO A 201 13.78 -5.21 10.51
N TYR A 202 12.65 -4.60 10.18
CA TYR A 202 12.54 -3.15 10.00
C TYR A 202 12.69 -2.36 11.31
N ASN A 203 12.73 -3.00 12.49
CA ASN A 203 13.07 -2.33 13.74
C ASN A 203 14.56 -1.95 13.79
N ARG A 204 15.40 -2.67 13.05
CA ARG A 204 16.86 -2.45 12.96
C ARG A 204 17.28 -1.81 11.62
N PHE A 205 16.44 -1.84 10.60
CA PHE A 205 16.72 -1.22 9.30
C PHE A 205 16.48 0.29 9.36
N GLN A 206 17.51 1.08 9.06
CA GLN A 206 17.45 2.54 9.01
C GLN A 206 17.01 3.01 7.62
N ASP A 207 15.71 3.24 7.46
CA ASP A 207 15.13 3.77 6.23
C ASP A 207 15.21 5.30 6.19
N LYS A 208 16.07 5.85 5.33
CA LYS A 208 16.22 7.29 5.12
C LYS A 208 15.15 7.79 4.15
N ARG A 209 14.35 8.76 4.57
CA ARG A 209 13.25 9.32 3.75
C ARG A 209 13.72 10.14 2.55
N GLY A 210 14.96 10.62 2.56
CA GLY A 210 15.46 11.60 1.61
C GLY A 210 15.06 13.04 1.98
N GLU A 211 15.70 13.99 1.35
CA GLU A 211 15.42 15.42 1.53
C GLU A 211 14.07 15.79 0.93
N LYS A 212 13.39 16.73 1.58
CA LYS A 212 12.17 17.30 1.03
C LYS A 212 12.55 18.22 -0.13
N GLY A 213 12.15 17.87 -1.34
CA GLY A 213 12.35 18.73 -2.50
C GLY A 213 11.74 20.12 -2.31
N LYS A 214 12.34 21.14 -2.96
CA LYS A 214 11.75 22.47 -3.07
C LYS A 214 10.35 22.36 -3.67
N ARG A 215 9.44 23.22 -3.23
CA ARG A 215 8.08 23.33 -3.77
C ARG A 215 8.02 24.53 -4.71
N PRO A 216 8.24 24.34 -6.01
CA PRO A 216 8.22 25.43 -6.96
C PRO A 216 6.82 26.04 -7.03
N HIS A 217 6.76 27.34 -7.19
CA HIS A 217 5.54 28.12 -7.43
C HIS A 217 5.84 29.24 -8.42
N LEU A 218 4.81 29.76 -9.07
CA LEU A 218 4.92 30.89 -9.99
C LEU A 218 5.00 32.21 -9.20
N THR A 219 5.86 33.12 -9.68
CA THR A 219 5.91 34.50 -9.21
C THR A 219 4.69 35.31 -9.71
N LYS A 220 4.43 36.49 -9.11
CA LYS A 220 3.40 37.41 -9.58
C LYS A 220 3.56 37.78 -11.06
N ASP A 221 4.80 38.01 -11.50
CA ASP A 221 5.08 38.35 -12.91
C ASP A 221 4.84 37.16 -13.86
N GLN A 222 5.19 35.94 -13.45
CA GLN A 222 4.86 34.74 -14.21
C GLN A 222 3.36 34.49 -14.32
N ILE A 223 2.59 34.81 -13.28
CA ILE A 223 1.11 34.75 -13.31
C ILE A 223 0.57 35.79 -14.27
N LYS A 224 1.03 37.05 -14.23
CA LYS A 224 0.65 38.11 -15.19
C LYS A 224 0.93 37.70 -16.63
N ARG A 225 2.12 37.15 -16.91
CA ARG A 225 2.49 36.63 -18.24
C ARG A 225 1.60 35.46 -18.66
N LEU A 226 1.26 34.56 -17.76
CA LEU A 226 0.36 33.45 -18.04
C LEU A 226 -1.04 33.95 -18.40
N ILE A 227 -1.54 34.97 -17.71
CA ILE A 227 -2.81 35.64 -18.04
C ILE A 227 -2.72 36.26 -19.42
N ALA A 228 -1.68 37.00 -19.77
CA ALA A 228 -1.47 37.59 -21.06
C ALA A 228 -1.47 36.51 -22.18
N ILE A 229 -0.73 35.44 -22.02
CA ILE A 229 -0.71 34.30 -22.92
C ILE A 229 -2.14 33.75 -23.15
N ARG A 230 -2.93 33.66 -22.07
CA ARG A 230 -4.31 33.16 -22.17
C ARG A 230 -5.23 34.15 -22.93
N GLU A 231 -5.12 35.45 -22.66
CA GLU A 231 -5.99 36.49 -23.28
C GLU A 231 -5.64 36.69 -24.78
N GLU A 232 -4.39 36.53 -25.16
CA GLU A 232 -3.91 36.68 -26.53
C GLU A 232 -4.10 35.41 -27.37
N SER A 233 -4.28 34.26 -26.75
CA SER A 233 -4.39 32.97 -27.45
C SER A 233 -5.72 32.80 -28.17
N ALA A 234 -5.68 32.48 -29.48
CA ALA A 234 -6.83 32.08 -30.28
C ALA A 234 -7.12 30.57 -30.25
N ASP A 235 -6.20 29.76 -29.69
CA ASP A 235 -6.33 28.30 -29.61
C ASP A 235 -7.33 27.88 -28.54
N ARG A 236 -8.51 27.46 -28.98
CA ARG A 236 -9.61 27.03 -28.11
C ARG A 236 -9.24 25.82 -27.19
N VAL A 237 -8.36 24.93 -27.68
CA VAL A 237 -7.96 23.75 -26.91
C VAL A 237 -6.95 24.16 -25.85
N ALA A 238 -5.92 24.93 -26.21
CA ALA A 238 -4.96 25.49 -25.28
C ALA A 238 -5.66 26.33 -24.21
N ASN A 239 -6.63 27.13 -24.59
CA ASN A 239 -7.40 28.00 -23.69
C ASN A 239 -8.13 27.24 -22.61
N LYS A 240 -8.72 26.07 -22.91
CA LYS A 240 -9.34 25.22 -21.87
C LYS A 240 -8.32 24.77 -20.81
N TYR A 241 -7.10 24.41 -21.23
CA TYR A 241 -6.04 24.01 -20.30
C TYR A 241 -5.50 25.20 -19.49
N LEU A 242 -5.34 26.37 -20.13
CA LEU A 242 -4.89 27.60 -19.48
C LEU A 242 -5.92 28.08 -18.45
N ASP A 243 -7.20 28.12 -18.81
CA ASP A 243 -8.28 28.46 -17.91
C ASP A 243 -8.36 27.52 -16.71
N PHE A 244 -8.23 26.22 -16.92
CA PHE A 244 -8.22 25.25 -15.84
C PHE A 244 -7.01 25.43 -14.92
N PHE A 245 -5.84 25.79 -15.47
CA PHE A 245 -4.65 26.04 -14.67
C PHE A 245 -4.75 27.32 -13.85
N LEU A 246 -5.23 28.39 -14.46
CA LEU A 246 -5.51 29.65 -13.79
C LEU A 246 -6.58 29.49 -12.71
N PHE A 247 -7.65 28.74 -12.99
CA PHE A 247 -8.65 28.37 -11.97
C PHE A 247 -7.99 27.67 -10.75
N GLN A 248 -7.11 26.71 -10.99
CA GLN A 248 -6.37 26.06 -9.89
C GLN A 248 -5.42 27.03 -9.15
N ILE A 249 -4.78 27.98 -9.85
CA ILE A 249 -3.93 29.01 -9.25
C ILE A 249 -4.72 29.92 -8.31
N PHE A 250 -5.96 30.30 -8.69
CA PHE A 250 -6.76 31.25 -7.93
C PHE A 250 -7.71 30.60 -6.89
N THR A 251 -7.86 29.28 -6.90
CA THR A 251 -8.70 28.54 -5.94
C THR A 251 -7.94 27.61 -5.04
N GLY A 252 -6.69 27.27 -5.39
CA GLY A 252 -5.88 26.30 -4.66
C GLY A 252 -6.36 24.85 -4.80
N MET A 253 -7.39 24.57 -5.60
CA MET A 253 -7.93 23.22 -5.75
C MET A 253 -6.92 22.25 -6.37
N ALA A 254 -6.86 21.01 -5.86
CA ALA A 254 -6.08 19.98 -6.51
C ALA A 254 -6.76 19.53 -7.81
N TYR A 255 -6.02 18.89 -8.70
CA TYR A 255 -6.53 18.43 -10.00
C TYR A 255 -7.83 17.62 -9.90
N SER A 256 -7.91 16.67 -8.96
CA SER A 256 -9.11 15.84 -8.75
C SER A 256 -10.31 16.68 -8.35
N ASP A 257 -10.10 17.62 -7.44
CA ASP A 257 -11.14 18.45 -6.86
C ASP A 257 -11.64 19.48 -7.89
N ALA A 258 -10.71 20.12 -8.62
CA ALA A 258 -11.05 21.03 -9.72
C ALA A 258 -11.73 20.33 -10.90
N LYS A 259 -11.36 19.07 -11.19
CA LYS A 259 -11.99 18.28 -12.24
C LYS A 259 -13.43 17.87 -11.90
N SER A 260 -13.72 17.65 -10.63
CA SER A 260 -15.07 17.30 -10.13
C SER A 260 -15.88 18.54 -9.72
N PHE A 261 -15.35 19.74 -9.93
CA PHE A 261 -16.04 20.98 -9.60
C PHE A 261 -17.32 21.13 -10.43
N ASP A 262 -18.41 21.39 -9.75
CA ASP A 262 -19.72 21.69 -10.31
C ASP A 262 -20.21 23.00 -9.67
N TYR A 263 -20.40 24.04 -10.51
CA TYR A 263 -20.80 25.36 -10.03
C TYR A 263 -22.09 25.34 -9.24
N THR A 264 -23.07 24.54 -9.66
CA THR A 264 -24.40 24.49 -9.03
C THR A 264 -24.41 23.82 -7.67
N GLN A 265 -23.43 22.95 -7.40
CA GLN A 265 -23.36 22.18 -6.17
C GLN A 265 -22.35 22.73 -5.18
N HIS A 266 -21.29 23.41 -5.65
CA HIS A 266 -20.16 23.80 -4.81
C HIS A 266 -20.10 25.31 -4.53
N ILE A 267 -21.04 26.12 -5.07
CA ILE A 267 -21.04 27.55 -4.78
C ILE A 267 -22.03 27.89 -3.66
N ILE A 268 -21.52 28.62 -2.68
CA ILE A 268 -22.32 29.24 -1.62
C ILE A 268 -22.10 30.74 -1.64
N THR A 269 -23.09 31.51 -1.18
CA THR A 269 -22.99 32.95 -1.03
C THR A 269 -23.13 33.31 0.46
N VAL A 270 -22.14 34.02 0.98
CA VAL A 270 -22.10 34.51 2.35
C VAL A 270 -21.84 36.02 2.31
N ASP A 271 -22.67 36.82 2.90
CA ASP A 271 -22.58 38.30 2.94
C ASP A 271 -22.34 38.95 1.57
N GLY A 272 -23.01 38.41 0.52
CA GLY A 272 -22.89 38.90 -0.86
C GLY A 272 -21.64 38.45 -1.61
N HIS A 273 -20.75 37.64 -0.99
CA HIS A 273 -19.55 37.11 -1.59
C HIS A 273 -19.72 35.62 -1.91
N ALA A 274 -19.26 35.21 -3.09
CA ALA A 274 -19.30 33.83 -3.54
C ALA A 274 -18.06 33.06 -3.07
N TYR A 275 -18.29 31.83 -2.59
CA TYR A 275 -17.25 30.90 -2.15
C TYR A 275 -17.45 29.54 -2.81
N ILE A 276 -16.34 28.85 -3.04
CA ILE A 276 -16.36 27.42 -3.36
C ILE A 276 -16.31 26.67 -2.03
N ASP A 277 -17.35 25.92 -1.72
CA ASP A 277 -17.46 25.01 -0.57
C ASP A 277 -17.41 23.57 -1.08
N GLY A 278 -16.54 22.74 -0.54
CA GLY A 278 -16.38 21.38 -1.02
C GLY A 278 -15.53 20.50 -0.11
N HIS A 279 -15.44 19.24 -0.51
CA HIS A 279 -14.64 18.24 0.18
C HIS A 279 -13.52 17.73 -0.71
N ARG A 280 -12.35 17.58 -0.12
CA ARG A 280 -11.18 17.02 -0.80
C ARG A 280 -11.43 15.58 -1.24
N MET A 281 -11.41 15.32 -2.53
CA MET A 281 -11.55 13.97 -3.10
C MET A 281 -10.58 12.95 -2.50
N LYS A 282 -9.39 13.39 -2.09
CA LYS A 282 -8.34 12.52 -1.56
C LYS A 282 -8.46 12.23 -0.06
N THR A 283 -8.94 13.15 0.75
CA THR A 283 -8.90 13.02 2.22
C THR A 283 -10.28 13.11 2.86
N GLY A 284 -11.29 13.66 2.16
CA GLY A 284 -12.61 13.95 2.71
C GLY A 284 -12.65 15.24 3.54
N GLU A 285 -11.53 15.92 3.71
CA GLU A 285 -11.47 17.19 4.46
C GLU A 285 -12.23 18.30 3.74
N GLU A 286 -12.97 19.08 4.49
CA GLU A 286 -13.68 20.26 4.00
C GLU A 286 -12.69 21.36 3.58
N PHE A 287 -13.06 22.14 2.59
CA PHE A 287 -12.36 23.37 2.23
C PHE A 287 -13.37 24.43 1.77
N ILE A 288 -13.08 25.65 2.10
CA ILE A 288 -13.83 26.80 1.62
C ILE A 288 -12.85 27.84 1.08
N THR A 289 -13.08 28.32 -0.16
CA THR A 289 -12.19 29.30 -0.80
C THR A 289 -13.02 30.36 -1.53
N PRO A 290 -12.66 31.64 -1.43
CA PRO A 290 -13.43 32.70 -2.10
C PRO A 290 -13.27 32.63 -3.62
N ILE A 291 -14.32 33.04 -4.35
CA ILE A 291 -14.23 33.27 -5.78
C ILE A 291 -13.67 34.68 -5.99
N LEU A 292 -12.41 34.72 -6.41
CA LEU A 292 -11.74 35.97 -6.76
C LEU A 292 -12.25 36.51 -8.12
N PRO A 293 -12.14 37.81 -8.41
CA PRO A 293 -12.67 38.41 -9.65
C PRO A 293 -12.16 37.71 -10.93
N TYR A 294 -10.90 37.28 -10.94
CA TYR A 294 -10.38 36.56 -12.11
C TYR A 294 -10.90 35.11 -12.20
N THR A 295 -11.19 34.48 -11.07
CA THR A 295 -11.86 33.17 -11.04
C THR A 295 -13.27 33.29 -11.63
N GLN A 296 -14.00 34.33 -11.27
CA GLN A 296 -15.33 34.62 -11.79
C GLN A 296 -15.29 34.78 -13.32
N LYS A 297 -14.35 35.58 -13.84
CA LYS A 297 -14.12 35.74 -15.29
C LYS A 297 -13.85 34.42 -16.00
N ILE A 298 -13.06 33.51 -15.37
CA ILE A 298 -12.81 32.17 -15.94
C ILE A 298 -14.11 31.35 -15.99
N LEU A 299 -14.91 31.36 -14.95
CA LEU A 299 -16.16 30.61 -14.88
C LEU A 299 -17.16 31.13 -15.94
N GLU A 300 -17.35 32.43 -16.07
CA GLU A 300 -18.24 33.05 -17.04
C GLU A 300 -17.88 32.69 -18.49
N ARG A 301 -16.61 32.81 -18.87
CA ARG A 301 -16.16 32.50 -20.24
C ARG A 301 -16.16 31.02 -20.63
N ASN A 302 -16.32 30.12 -19.62
CA ASN A 302 -16.46 28.69 -19.79
C ASN A 302 -17.88 28.19 -19.50
N ASP A 303 -18.88 29.07 -19.50
CA ASP A 303 -20.28 28.73 -19.20
C ASP A 303 -20.42 27.95 -17.87
N TYR A 304 -19.62 28.34 -16.87
CA TYR A 304 -19.53 27.71 -15.53
C TYR A 304 -19.16 26.21 -15.55
N LYS A 305 -18.56 25.71 -16.64
CA LYS A 305 -18.17 24.31 -16.82
C LYS A 305 -16.70 24.20 -17.21
N LEU A 306 -15.88 23.62 -16.33
CA LEU A 306 -14.46 23.43 -16.57
C LEU A 306 -14.22 22.00 -17.05
N HIS A 307 -13.94 21.85 -18.35
CA HIS A 307 -13.66 20.54 -18.93
C HIS A 307 -12.16 20.32 -19.08
N ILE A 308 -11.64 19.26 -18.51
CA ILE A 308 -10.25 18.88 -18.59
C ILE A 308 -10.10 17.39 -18.95
N THR A 309 -9.08 17.06 -19.73
CA THR A 309 -8.73 15.68 -20.12
C THR A 309 -8.05 14.93 -18.96
N SER A 310 -7.29 13.88 -19.27
CA SER A 310 -6.53 13.17 -18.24
C SER A 310 -5.41 14.05 -17.64
N ASN A 311 -5.09 13.81 -16.37
CA ASN A 311 -4.00 14.50 -15.69
C ASN A 311 -2.65 14.37 -16.42
N GLN A 312 -2.43 13.27 -17.13
CA GLN A 312 -1.22 13.03 -17.90
C GLN A 312 -1.12 13.98 -19.10
N LYS A 313 -2.17 14.07 -19.92
CA LYS A 313 -2.23 14.99 -21.09
C LYS A 313 -2.12 16.45 -20.63
N TYR A 314 -2.82 16.78 -19.54
CA TYR A 314 -2.78 18.12 -18.97
C TYR A 314 -1.36 18.51 -18.49
N ASN A 315 -0.68 17.65 -17.72
CA ASN A 315 0.70 17.92 -17.31
C ASN A 315 1.67 17.96 -18.50
N GLN A 316 1.40 17.22 -19.58
CA GLN A 316 2.20 17.30 -20.80
C GLN A 316 2.08 18.70 -21.45
N PHE A 317 0.87 19.25 -21.53
CA PHE A 317 0.63 20.61 -22.01
C PHE A 317 1.33 21.65 -21.12
N LEU A 318 1.20 21.54 -19.79
CA LEU A 318 1.81 22.47 -18.84
C LEU A 318 3.34 22.53 -18.94
N LYS A 319 4.02 21.49 -19.39
CA LYS A 319 5.47 21.55 -19.65
C LYS A 319 5.83 22.60 -20.70
N GLY A 320 5.05 22.67 -21.79
CA GLY A 320 5.22 23.70 -22.82
C GLY A 320 4.95 25.10 -22.29
N VAL A 321 3.88 25.27 -21.51
CA VAL A 321 3.56 26.54 -20.84
C VAL A 321 4.70 26.98 -19.89
N GLY A 322 5.27 26.04 -19.14
CA GLY A 322 6.41 26.33 -18.23
C GLY A 322 7.64 26.84 -18.98
N LEU A 323 7.92 26.29 -20.17
CA LEU A 323 9.00 26.80 -21.04
C LEU A 323 8.71 28.21 -21.53
N ALA A 324 7.49 28.48 -22.00
CA ALA A 324 7.07 29.82 -22.45
C ALA A 324 7.14 30.88 -21.32
N LEU A 325 6.91 30.46 -20.09
CA LEU A 325 7.02 31.32 -18.89
C LEU A 325 8.47 31.46 -18.37
N GLY A 326 9.44 30.76 -18.96
CA GLY A 326 10.84 30.76 -18.49
C GLY A 326 11.00 30.09 -17.11
N CYS A 327 10.19 29.07 -16.78
CA CYS A 327 10.32 28.38 -15.51
C CYS A 327 11.56 27.49 -15.50
N SER A 328 12.37 27.56 -14.44
CA SER A 328 13.53 26.68 -14.21
C SER A 328 13.13 25.29 -13.67
N PHE A 329 11.83 25.02 -13.58
CA PHE A 329 11.25 23.77 -13.05
C PHE A 329 10.11 23.29 -13.96
N LEU A 330 9.77 22.01 -13.84
CA LEU A 330 8.65 21.45 -14.60
C LEU A 330 7.32 21.97 -14.05
N LEU A 331 6.56 22.68 -14.91
CA LEU A 331 5.22 23.11 -14.56
C LEU A 331 4.27 21.92 -14.53
N THR A 332 3.54 21.76 -13.45
CA THR A 332 2.57 20.70 -13.23
C THR A 332 1.33 21.23 -12.52
N THR A 333 0.25 20.47 -12.51
CA THR A 333 -0.97 20.83 -11.77
C THR A 333 -0.72 21.10 -10.28
N HIS A 334 0.29 20.45 -9.66
CA HIS A 334 0.65 20.72 -8.27
C HIS A 334 1.27 22.09 -8.05
N VAL A 335 1.97 22.62 -9.08
CA VAL A 335 2.55 23.97 -9.02
C VAL A 335 1.44 25.03 -8.91
N ALA A 336 0.29 24.84 -9.54
CA ALA A 336 -0.86 25.75 -9.36
C ALA A 336 -1.25 25.88 -7.89
N ARG A 337 -1.40 24.75 -7.20
CA ARG A 337 -1.76 24.75 -5.77
C ARG A 337 -0.66 25.32 -4.88
N HIS A 338 0.62 25.12 -5.25
CA HIS A 338 1.74 25.78 -4.54
C HIS A 338 1.75 27.29 -4.79
N THR A 339 1.42 27.72 -6.00
CA THR A 339 1.29 29.13 -6.38
C THR A 339 0.16 29.80 -5.60
N PHE A 340 -1.00 29.14 -5.49
CA PHE A 340 -2.08 29.64 -4.63
C PHE A 340 -1.60 29.87 -3.19
N ALA A 341 -0.96 28.86 -2.61
CA ALA A 341 -0.50 28.95 -1.23
C ALA A 341 0.56 30.03 -1.01
N CYS A 342 1.61 30.06 -1.87
CA CYS A 342 2.75 30.94 -1.67
C CYS A 342 2.50 32.35 -2.21
N THR A 343 1.99 32.47 -3.44
CA THR A 343 1.93 33.76 -4.16
C THR A 343 0.59 34.47 -3.96
N ILE A 344 -0.52 33.72 -4.06
CA ILE A 344 -1.88 34.31 -4.00
C ILE A 344 -2.34 34.51 -2.55
N SER A 345 -1.92 33.64 -1.62
CA SER A 345 -2.41 33.72 -0.22
C SER A 345 -1.36 34.27 0.71
N LEU A 346 -0.29 33.54 1.04
CA LEU A 346 0.73 33.99 1.98
C LEU A 346 1.46 35.24 1.51
N GLY A 347 1.71 35.34 0.19
CA GLY A 347 2.33 36.53 -0.43
C GLY A 347 1.47 37.79 -0.36
N GLU A 348 0.17 37.68 -0.11
CA GLU A 348 -0.79 38.75 0.11
C GLU A 348 -1.19 38.92 1.60
N GLY A 349 -0.46 38.24 2.52
CA GLY A 349 -0.67 38.39 3.96
C GLY A 349 -1.80 37.54 4.54
N ILE A 350 -2.37 36.59 3.81
CA ILE A 350 -3.37 35.65 4.35
C ILE A 350 -2.74 34.78 5.44
N PRO A 351 -3.30 34.74 6.66
CA PRO A 351 -2.78 33.91 7.73
C PRO A 351 -2.76 32.40 7.33
N LYS A 352 -1.77 31.67 7.82
CA LYS A 352 -1.62 30.23 7.50
C LYS A 352 -2.78 29.37 8.00
N GLU A 353 -3.45 29.78 9.06
CA GLU A 353 -4.65 29.15 9.62
C GLU A 353 -5.82 29.23 8.62
N VAL A 354 -6.02 30.41 8.03
CA VAL A 354 -7.05 30.63 6.99
C VAL A 354 -6.68 29.83 5.74
N LEU A 355 -5.40 29.87 5.31
CA LEU A 355 -4.93 29.09 4.19
C LEU A 355 -5.11 27.58 4.42
N GLN A 356 -4.95 27.09 5.65
CA GLN A 356 -5.22 25.70 6.01
C GLN A 356 -6.63 25.29 5.63
N VAL A 357 -7.63 26.10 6.01
CA VAL A 357 -9.05 25.87 5.68
C VAL A 357 -9.27 25.94 4.18
N MET A 358 -8.77 26.99 3.50
CA MET A 358 -8.91 27.17 2.06
C MET A 358 -8.32 25.98 1.26
N MET A 359 -7.29 25.35 1.79
CA MET A 359 -6.64 24.19 1.14
C MET A 359 -7.17 22.84 1.61
N GLY A 360 -8.07 22.77 2.60
CA GLY A 360 -8.54 21.50 3.18
C GLY A 360 -7.38 20.64 3.69
N HIS A 361 -6.55 21.22 4.56
CA HIS A 361 -5.47 20.49 5.20
C HIS A 361 -5.89 20.09 6.63
N SER A 362 -5.88 18.80 6.92
CA SER A 362 -6.18 18.26 8.26
C SER A 362 -5.18 18.70 9.35
N SER A 363 -4.00 19.22 8.97
CA SER A 363 -2.97 19.67 9.90
C SER A 363 -2.28 20.92 9.41
N ILE A 364 -2.11 21.91 10.30
CA ILE A 364 -1.37 23.14 10.05
C ILE A 364 0.08 22.87 9.58
N ARG A 365 0.71 21.79 10.06
CA ARG A 365 2.04 21.37 9.62
C ARG A 365 2.16 21.16 8.11
N THR A 366 1.05 20.81 7.44
CA THR A 366 1.02 20.70 5.98
C THR A 366 1.05 22.07 5.32
N THR A 367 0.42 23.07 5.90
CA THR A 367 0.38 24.46 5.44
C THR A 367 1.70 25.17 5.72
N GLU A 368 2.33 24.95 6.86
CA GLU A 368 3.64 25.49 7.22
C GLU A 368 4.77 25.16 6.21
N LEU A 369 4.57 24.13 5.42
CA LEU A 369 5.52 23.78 4.36
C LEU A 369 5.54 24.80 3.20
N TYR A 370 4.59 25.73 3.15
CA TYR A 370 4.49 26.83 2.19
C TYR A 370 4.96 28.17 2.77
N ALA A 371 5.04 28.28 4.08
CA ALA A 371 5.42 29.50 4.79
C ALA A 371 6.95 29.67 4.99
N LYS A 372 7.76 28.82 4.33
CA LYS A 372 9.23 28.84 4.43
C LYS A 372 9.87 29.51 3.24
#